data_241c8ec33f837080414c2ccae7107e2e
#
_entry.id   241c8ec33f837080414c2ccae7107e2e
#
_cell.length_a   1.000
_cell.length_b   1.000
_cell.length_c   1.000
_cell.angle_alpha   90.00
_cell.angle_beta   90.00
_cell.angle_gamma   90.00
#
_symmetry.space_group_name_H-M   'P 1'
#
loop_
_entity.id
_entity.type
_entity.pdbx_description
1 polymer ?
#
loop_
_entity_poly.entity_id
_entity_poly.type
_entity_poly.pdbx_seq_one_letter_code
_entity_poly.pdbx_strand_id
1 'polypeptide(L)'
;EQIDNIDCSIFSGIVLDESSILKSFDGSTKKKIIELFKHTPYKLACTATPSPNDPMELGNHAEFLDVMSYNEMLAMYFVHDGGDTSKWRLKGHATESFYKFIGTWAAMFSTPSDIGFSAKGYDLPPLNYIEEQIITPKRDNGKLFNDCAVNATNFNKELRDTTEIRLQRVVDIVNSKPNEPFIIWIKQNQEGELLRKLLPEAIEVKGSDSDSWK
;
A
#
# COMPACT_ATOMS: atom_id res chain seq x y z
N GLU A 1 -17.28 -4.51 2.65
CA GLU A 1 -18.59 -4.40 1.97
C GLU A 1 -19.72 -5.13 2.72
N GLN A 2 -19.41 -6.10 3.61
CA GLN A 2 -20.45 -6.88 4.34
C GLN A 2 -20.59 -6.48 5.82
N ILE A 3 -19.89 -5.49 6.30
CA ILE A 3 -19.89 -5.08 7.71
C ILE A 3 -21.29 -4.68 8.22
N ASP A 4 -22.18 -4.24 7.31
CA ASP A 4 -23.57 -3.91 7.63
C ASP A 4 -24.44 -5.10 8.01
N ASN A 5 -24.01 -6.29 7.63
CA ASN A 5 -24.75 -7.53 7.86
C ASN A 5 -24.29 -8.28 9.10
N ILE A 6 -23.33 -7.72 9.84
CA ILE A 6 -22.78 -8.35 11.05
C ILE A 6 -23.43 -7.75 12.29
N ASP A 7 -24.02 -8.60 13.11
CA ASP A 7 -24.46 -8.21 14.46
C ASP A 7 -23.23 -8.15 15.37
N CYS A 8 -22.69 -6.94 15.53
CA CYS A 8 -21.48 -6.71 16.32
C CYS A 8 -21.70 -6.90 17.83
N SER A 9 -22.95 -6.91 18.31
CA SER A 9 -23.28 -6.98 19.73
C SER A 9 -22.99 -8.35 20.36
N ILE A 10 -22.91 -9.40 19.55
CA ILE A 10 -22.64 -10.77 20.01
C ILE A 10 -21.15 -11.05 20.26
N PHE A 11 -20.27 -10.15 19.85
CA PHE A 11 -18.81 -10.36 19.94
C PHE A 11 -18.21 -9.63 21.15
N SER A 12 -17.44 -10.36 21.94
CA SER A 12 -16.64 -9.80 23.02
C SER A 12 -15.31 -9.22 22.55
N GLY A 13 -14.86 -9.57 21.35
CA GLY A 13 -13.59 -9.10 20.79
C GLY A 13 -13.61 -9.02 19.29
N ILE A 14 -12.75 -8.14 18.75
CA ILE A 14 -12.53 -7.98 17.31
C ILE A 14 -11.04 -7.96 16.99
N VAL A 15 -10.67 -8.67 15.93
CA VAL A 15 -9.36 -8.56 15.30
C VAL A 15 -9.57 -7.91 13.93
N LEU A 16 -8.94 -6.76 13.72
CA LEU A 16 -8.92 -6.08 12.44
C LEU A 16 -7.61 -6.40 11.72
N ASP A 17 -7.66 -7.42 10.88
CA ASP A 17 -6.56 -7.75 9.98
C ASP A 17 -6.51 -6.75 8.82
N GLU A 18 -5.31 -6.42 8.34
CA GLU A 18 -5.05 -5.33 7.40
C GLU A 18 -5.67 -3.99 7.87
N SER A 19 -5.42 -3.66 9.16
CA SER A 19 -5.97 -2.45 9.78
C SER A 19 -5.52 -1.13 9.15
N SER A 20 -4.66 -1.18 8.12
CA SER A 20 -4.36 -0.05 7.23
C SER A 20 -5.62 0.56 6.59
N ILE A 21 -6.76 -0.12 6.60
CA ILE A 21 -8.06 0.44 6.23
C ILE A 21 -8.46 1.66 7.08
N LEU A 22 -7.92 1.78 8.29
CA LEU A 22 -8.14 2.91 9.20
C LEU A 22 -7.35 4.17 8.79
N LYS A 23 -6.38 4.09 7.87
CA LYS A 23 -5.46 5.20 7.53
C LYS A 23 -6.14 6.47 7.06
N SER A 24 -7.28 6.38 6.39
CA SER A 24 -8.00 7.54 5.88
C SER A 24 -8.65 8.35 7.01
N PHE A 25 -8.28 9.62 7.14
CA PHE A 25 -8.82 10.51 8.16
C PHE A 25 -10.35 10.64 8.07
N ASP A 26 -10.88 10.87 6.87
CA ASP A 26 -12.32 11.09 6.61
C ASP A 26 -13.04 9.85 6.06
N GLY A 27 -12.37 8.70 6.04
CA GLY A 27 -12.92 7.47 5.47
C GLY A 27 -14.23 7.05 6.12
N SER A 28 -15.29 6.91 5.32
CA SER A 28 -16.60 6.43 5.80
C SER A 28 -16.49 5.05 6.46
N THR A 29 -15.66 4.17 5.89
CA THR A 29 -15.38 2.83 6.42
C THR A 29 -14.73 2.88 7.80
N LYS A 30 -13.72 3.77 8.00
CA LYS A 30 -13.09 3.96 9.31
C LYS A 30 -14.12 4.37 10.36
N LYS A 31 -14.89 5.43 10.09
CA LYS A 31 -15.91 5.95 11.02
C LYS A 31 -16.90 4.87 11.41
N LYS A 32 -17.33 4.08 10.42
CA LYS A 32 -18.26 2.98 10.63
C LYS A 32 -17.67 1.87 11.50
N ILE A 33 -16.43 1.44 11.23
CA ILE A 33 -15.75 0.42 12.04
C ILE A 33 -15.61 0.88 13.49
N ILE A 34 -15.15 2.10 13.72
CA ILE A 34 -14.98 2.65 15.08
C ILE A 34 -16.31 2.70 15.81
N GLU A 35 -17.38 3.17 15.18
CA GLU A 35 -18.71 3.27 15.80
C GLU A 35 -19.32 1.89 16.12
N LEU A 36 -19.25 0.96 15.16
CA LEU A 36 -19.80 -0.40 15.34
C LEU A 36 -19.13 -1.16 16.49
N PHE A 37 -17.83 -1.00 16.66
CA PHE A 37 -17.06 -1.72 17.67
C PHE A 37 -16.67 -0.86 18.89
N LYS A 38 -17.31 0.30 19.04
CA LYS A 38 -17.03 1.24 20.13
C LYS A 38 -17.08 0.59 21.52
N HIS A 39 -18.06 -0.27 21.73
CA HIS A 39 -18.31 -0.92 23.03
C HIS A 39 -17.73 -2.34 23.12
N THR A 40 -16.99 -2.81 22.11
CA THR A 40 -16.33 -4.11 22.15
C THR A 40 -15.11 -4.04 23.06
N PRO A 41 -15.05 -4.87 24.13
CA PRO A 41 -14.02 -4.71 25.17
C PRO A 41 -12.62 -5.14 24.73
N TYR A 42 -12.51 -6.09 23.78
CA TYR A 42 -11.21 -6.57 23.30
C TYR A 42 -11.03 -6.22 21.83
N LYS A 43 -10.00 -5.44 21.52
CA LYS A 43 -9.70 -4.99 20.17
C LYS A 43 -8.23 -5.25 19.84
N LEU A 44 -7.98 -5.77 18.66
CA LEU A 44 -6.64 -5.96 18.10
C LEU A 44 -6.61 -5.42 16.67
N ALA A 45 -5.62 -4.63 16.35
CA ALA A 45 -5.36 -4.12 14.99
C ALA A 45 -4.01 -4.65 14.50
N CYS A 46 -4.01 -5.38 13.38
CA CYS A 46 -2.84 -5.98 12.78
C CYS A 46 -2.61 -5.37 11.40
N THR A 47 -1.39 -4.92 11.11
CA THR A 47 -1.00 -4.44 9.78
C THR A 47 0.51 -4.37 9.63
N ALA A 48 1.01 -4.59 8.43
CA ALA A 48 2.40 -4.34 8.08
C ALA A 48 2.68 -2.85 7.80
N THR A 49 1.64 -2.03 7.56
CA THR A 49 1.76 -0.63 7.16
C THR A 49 0.84 0.27 7.99
N PRO A 50 1.12 0.44 9.29
CA PRO A 50 0.22 1.18 10.19
C PRO A 50 0.15 2.68 9.89
N SER A 51 1.21 3.26 9.33
CA SER A 51 1.31 4.69 8.98
C SER A 51 2.13 4.88 7.71
N PRO A 52 1.61 4.45 6.54
CA PRO A 52 2.39 4.42 5.31
C PRO A 52 2.80 5.79 4.78
N ASN A 53 2.09 6.85 5.13
CA ASN A 53 2.37 8.20 4.63
C ASN A 53 2.84 9.16 5.73
N ASP A 54 2.22 9.13 6.90
CA ASP A 54 2.48 10.08 7.97
C ASP A 54 2.27 9.45 9.36
N PRO A 55 3.14 9.73 10.36
CA PRO A 55 2.96 9.27 11.73
C PRO A 55 1.60 9.60 12.37
N MET A 56 0.92 10.65 11.93
CA MET A 56 -0.41 10.99 12.45
C MET A 56 -1.48 9.92 12.15
N GLU A 57 -1.26 9.07 11.12
CA GLU A 57 -2.18 7.96 10.80
C GLU A 57 -2.29 6.96 11.95
N LEU A 58 -1.28 6.86 12.83
CA LEU A 58 -1.32 6.04 14.05
C LEU A 58 -2.42 6.47 15.02
N GLY A 59 -2.87 7.72 14.96
CA GLY A 59 -3.99 8.21 15.76
C GLY A 59 -5.31 7.52 15.44
N ASN A 60 -5.48 7.06 14.20
CA ASN A 60 -6.65 6.29 13.82
C ASN A 60 -6.69 4.91 14.50
N HIS A 61 -5.52 4.30 14.68
CA HIS A 61 -5.39 3.05 15.42
C HIS A 61 -5.61 3.26 16.92
N ALA A 62 -5.03 4.34 17.50
CA ALA A 62 -5.24 4.71 18.88
C ALA A 62 -6.73 4.94 19.20
N GLU A 63 -7.45 5.63 18.30
CA GLU A 63 -8.89 5.87 18.42
C GLU A 63 -9.72 4.58 18.31
N PHE A 64 -9.41 3.70 17.36
CA PHE A 64 -10.07 2.40 17.25
C PHE A 64 -9.87 1.53 18.48
N LEU A 65 -8.66 1.54 19.05
CA LEU A 65 -8.30 0.75 20.24
C LEU A 65 -8.75 1.38 21.57
N ASP A 66 -9.43 2.53 21.54
CA ASP A 66 -9.86 3.31 22.71
C ASP A 66 -8.69 3.75 23.63
N VAL A 67 -7.51 3.96 23.07
CA VAL A 67 -6.33 4.43 23.80
C VAL A 67 -6.35 5.93 23.97
N MET A 68 -6.64 6.67 22.88
CA MET A 68 -6.69 8.12 22.85
C MET A 68 -7.46 8.55 21.60
N SER A 69 -8.26 9.61 21.69
CA SER A 69 -8.91 10.15 20.51
C SER A 69 -7.89 10.74 19.53
N TYR A 70 -8.21 10.69 18.24
CA TYR A 70 -7.35 11.25 17.19
C TYR A 70 -7.00 12.72 17.45
N ASN A 71 -8.00 13.53 17.82
CA ASN A 71 -7.81 14.97 18.08
C ASN A 71 -6.93 15.26 19.29
N GLU A 72 -7.03 14.47 20.35
CA GLU A 72 -6.14 14.59 21.52
C GLU A 72 -4.71 14.27 21.16
N MET A 73 -4.48 13.22 20.36
CA MET A 73 -3.15 12.87 19.90
C MET A 73 -2.54 14.00 19.03
N LEU A 74 -3.33 14.58 18.13
CA LEU A 74 -2.88 15.73 17.33
C LEU A 74 -2.53 16.92 18.21
N ALA A 75 -3.39 17.29 19.12
CA ALA A 75 -3.15 18.43 20.02
C ALA A 75 -1.88 18.24 20.87
N MET A 76 -1.64 17.02 21.33
CA MET A 76 -0.51 16.71 22.19
C MET A 76 0.82 16.68 21.43
N TYR A 77 0.89 15.97 20.32
CA TYR A 77 2.15 15.65 19.65
C TYR A 77 2.41 16.39 18.34
N PHE A 78 1.38 16.93 17.71
CA PHE A 78 1.51 17.55 16.38
C PHE A 78 1.26 19.05 16.41
N VAL A 79 1.70 19.74 15.37
CA VAL A 79 1.49 21.16 15.14
C VAL A 79 1.20 21.39 13.67
N HIS A 80 0.40 22.40 13.36
CA HIS A 80 0.20 22.82 11.96
C HIS A 80 1.52 23.25 11.34
N ASP A 81 1.73 22.91 10.09
CA ASP A 81 2.87 23.41 9.34
C ASP A 81 2.71 24.91 9.11
N GLY A 82 3.75 25.69 9.40
CA GLY A 82 3.66 27.16 9.47
C GLY A 82 3.28 27.87 8.16
N GLY A 83 3.21 27.13 7.03
CA GLY A 83 2.78 27.65 5.73
C GLY A 83 1.43 27.12 5.25
N ASP A 84 0.91 26.06 5.86
CA ASP A 84 -0.32 25.39 5.44
C ASP A 84 -1.03 24.77 6.65
N THR A 85 -2.14 25.39 7.06
CA THR A 85 -2.92 24.94 8.21
C THR A 85 -3.64 23.61 7.98
N SER A 86 -3.67 23.10 6.76
CA SER A 86 -4.20 21.77 6.45
C SER A 86 -3.20 20.65 6.71
N LYS A 87 -1.91 20.98 6.84
CA LYS A 87 -0.84 20.02 7.07
C LYS A 87 -0.39 19.99 8.52
N TRP A 88 -0.25 18.80 9.04
CA TRP A 88 0.26 18.57 10.38
C TRP A 88 1.66 17.98 10.31
N ARG A 89 2.49 18.32 11.27
CA ARG A 89 3.80 17.70 11.45
C ARG A 89 4.03 17.39 12.92
N LEU A 90 4.75 16.32 13.19
CA LEU A 90 5.17 15.96 14.54
C LEU A 90 6.07 17.07 15.11
N LYS A 91 5.78 17.55 16.33
CA LYS A 91 6.64 18.51 17.05
C LYS A 91 8.00 17.89 17.29
N GLY A 92 9.10 18.56 16.92
CA GLY A 92 10.45 18.02 17.06
C GLY A 92 10.79 17.58 18.49
N HIS A 93 10.40 18.38 19.49
CA HIS A 93 10.61 18.06 20.90
C HIS A 93 9.67 16.96 21.41
N ALA A 94 8.61 16.61 20.70
CA ALA A 94 7.65 15.58 21.09
C ALA A 94 7.95 14.22 20.47
N THR A 95 8.92 14.10 19.57
CA THR A 95 9.21 12.87 18.83
C THR A 95 9.47 11.69 19.77
N GLU A 96 10.33 11.85 20.75
CA GLU A 96 10.64 10.77 21.70
C GLU A 96 9.43 10.38 22.54
N SER A 97 8.69 11.36 23.07
CA SER A 97 7.50 11.12 23.88
C SER A 97 6.37 10.49 23.08
N PHE A 98 6.23 10.85 21.81
CA PHE A 98 5.27 10.26 20.90
C PHE A 98 5.55 8.76 20.68
N TYR A 99 6.78 8.38 20.35
CA TYR A 99 7.11 6.97 20.15
C TYR A 99 7.11 6.16 21.46
N LYS A 100 7.42 6.77 22.58
CA LYS A 100 7.20 6.14 23.89
C LYS A 100 5.71 5.87 24.15
N PHE A 101 4.84 6.83 23.84
CA PHE A 101 3.40 6.63 23.91
C PHE A 101 2.93 5.50 22.99
N ILE A 102 3.37 5.45 21.72
CA ILE A 102 3.06 4.34 20.81
C ILE A 102 3.48 3.01 21.43
N GLY A 103 4.68 2.92 22.00
CA GLY A 103 5.21 1.71 22.62
C GLY A 103 4.42 1.23 23.87
N THR A 104 3.50 2.03 24.41
CA THR A 104 2.65 1.59 25.52
C THR A 104 1.49 0.70 25.11
N TRP A 105 1.08 0.74 23.83
CA TRP A 105 -0.10 0.02 23.34
C TRP A 105 0.14 -0.71 22.01
N ALA A 106 1.25 -0.48 21.35
CA ALA A 106 1.60 -1.12 20.08
C ALA A 106 2.94 -1.86 20.17
N ALA A 107 3.06 -2.96 19.46
CA ALA A 107 4.29 -3.70 19.28
C ALA A 107 4.60 -3.78 17.78
N MET A 108 5.89 -3.63 17.42
CA MET A 108 6.37 -3.77 16.06
C MET A 108 7.50 -4.80 16.05
N PHE A 109 7.38 -5.76 15.13
CA PHE A 109 8.41 -6.77 14.91
C PHE A 109 8.42 -7.16 13.43
N SER A 110 9.59 -7.50 12.91
CA SER A 110 9.78 -7.91 11.51
C SER A 110 9.91 -9.41 11.36
N THR A 111 10.42 -10.06 12.40
CA THR A 111 10.65 -11.51 12.40
C THR A 111 10.20 -12.12 13.74
N PRO A 112 9.90 -13.42 13.80
CA PRO A 112 9.58 -14.08 15.05
C PRO A 112 10.69 -13.97 16.12
N SER A 113 11.94 -13.80 15.72
CA SER A 113 13.07 -13.63 16.64
C SER A 113 13.02 -12.32 17.43
N ASP A 114 12.40 -11.28 16.91
CA ASP A 114 12.23 -10.00 17.59
C ASP A 114 11.37 -10.11 18.86
N ILE A 115 10.55 -11.16 18.92
CA ILE A 115 9.68 -11.48 20.08
C ILE A 115 10.06 -12.81 20.75
N GLY A 116 11.31 -13.28 20.54
CA GLY A 116 11.89 -14.43 21.25
C GLY A 116 11.55 -15.81 20.70
N PHE A 117 10.97 -15.90 19.50
CA PHE A 117 10.67 -17.18 18.84
C PHE A 117 11.68 -17.52 17.74
N SER A 118 11.71 -18.79 17.32
CA SER A 118 12.57 -19.22 16.21
C SER A 118 12.07 -18.66 14.88
N ALA A 119 12.96 -18.04 14.11
CA ALA A 119 12.68 -17.59 12.74
C ALA A 119 12.73 -18.72 11.70
N LYS A 120 13.04 -19.97 12.11
CA LYS A 120 13.13 -21.13 11.19
C LYS A 120 11.82 -21.31 10.43
N GLY A 121 11.90 -21.28 9.11
CA GLY A 121 10.74 -21.40 8.21
C GLY A 121 10.14 -20.06 7.77
N TYR A 122 10.62 -18.93 8.34
CA TYR A 122 10.25 -17.58 7.94
C TYR A 122 11.33 -16.89 7.10
N ASP A 123 12.50 -17.52 6.97
CA ASP A 123 13.58 -17.01 6.13
C ASP A 123 13.18 -17.13 4.66
N LEU A 124 13.01 -16.00 4.01
CA LEU A 124 12.75 -15.94 2.58
C LEU A 124 14.07 -16.06 1.81
N PRO A 125 14.05 -16.67 0.61
CA PRO A 125 15.20 -16.64 -0.27
C PRO A 125 15.57 -15.18 -0.61
N PRO A 126 16.86 -14.90 -0.90
CA PRO A 126 17.29 -13.55 -1.23
C PRO A 126 16.55 -13.05 -2.48
N LEU A 127 16.08 -11.80 -2.43
CA LEU A 127 15.49 -11.14 -3.57
C LEU A 127 16.60 -10.71 -4.55
N ASN A 128 16.56 -11.26 -5.76
CA ASN A 128 17.43 -10.83 -6.85
C ASN A 128 16.69 -9.76 -7.67
N TYR A 129 17.14 -8.53 -7.55
CA TYR A 129 16.57 -7.41 -8.31
C TYR A 129 17.36 -7.22 -9.61
N ILE A 130 16.68 -7.35 -10.76
CA ILE A 130 17.27 -7.18 -12.09
C ILE A 130 16.58 -6.00 -12.75
N GLU A 131 17.33 -4.96 -13.07
CA GLU A 131 16.85 -3.80 -13.80
C GLU A 131 17.13 -3.96 -15.29
N GLU A 132 16.07 -3.89 -16.10
CA GLU A 132 16.17 -3.94 -17.55
C GLU A 132 15.95 -2.55 -18.15
N GLN A 133 16.98 -2.01 -18.78
CA GLN A 133 16.91 -0.71 -19.45
C GLN A 133 16.62 -0.91 -20.94
N ILE A 134 15.52 -0.33 -21.40
CA ILE A 134 15.12 -0.39 -22.80
C ILE A 134 15.42 0.94 -23.46
N ILE A 135 16.33 0.92 -24.42
CA ILE A 135 16.68 2.10 -25.22
C ILE A 135 15.62 2.28 -26.30
N THR A 136 14.83 3.33 -26.19
CA THR A 136 13.85 3.69 -27.21
C THR A 136 14.51 4.56 -28.29
N PRO A 137 14.15 4.38 -29.60
CA PRO A 137 14.66 5.25 -30.66
C PRO A 137 14.30 6.72 -30.33
N LYS A 138 15.25 7.61 -30.64
CA LYS A 138 14.98 9.06 -30.56
C LYS A 138 13.82 9.40 -31.49
N ARG A 139 12.78 10.02 -30.92
CA ARG A 139 11.69 10.59 -31.74
C ARG A 139 12.18 11.88 -32.37
N ASP A 140 12.07 11.97 -33.67
CA ASP A 140 12.18 13.26 -34.34
C ASP A 140 10.86 14.01 -34.16
N ASN A 141 10.79 14.81 -33.09
CA ASN A 141 9.66 15.67 -32.80
C ASN A 141 9.89 17.10 -33.29
N GLY A 142 10.92 17.35 -34.11
CA GLY A 142 11.29 18.66 -34.58
C GLY A 142 11.81 19.63 -33.50
N LYS A 143 12.03 19.15 -32.29
CA LYS A 143 12.55 19.93 -31.15
C LYS A 143 14.05 19.65 -30.96
N LEU A 144 14.78 20.70 -30.63
CA LEU A 144 16.24 20.62 -30.42
C LEU A 144 16.59 19.76 -29.18
N PHE A 145 15.68 19.69 -28.19
CA PHE A 145 15.82 18.90 -26.97
C PHE A 145 14.61 17.97 -26.80
N ASN A 146 14.86 16.74 -26.36
CA ASN A 146 13.77 15.84 -25.96
C ASN A 146 13.11 16.36 -24.70
N ASP A 147 11.80 16.50 -24.70
CA ASP A 147 11.03 16.79 -23.50
C ASP A 147 11.12 15.60 -22.54
N CYS A 148 11.74 15.79 -21.38
CA CYS A 148 11.60 14.84 -20.31
C CYS A 148 10.14 14.84 -19.83
N ALA A 149 9.60 13.67 -19.47
CA ALA A 149 8.26 13.56 -18.90
C ALA A 149 8.23 14.24 -17.50
N VAL A 150 7.82 15.50 -17.46
CA VAL A 150 7.84 16.33 -16.24
C VAL A 150 6.53 16.22 -15.46
N ASN A 151 5.48 15.66 -16.06
CA ASN A 151 4.15 15.51 -15.42
C ASN A 151 3.51 14.15 -15.76
N ALA A 152 2.47 13.79 -14.99
CA ALA A 152 1.77 12.51 -15.13
C ALA A 152 1.20 12.27 -16.54
N THR A 153 0.78 13.32 -17.25
CA THR A 153 0.22 13.22 -18.60
C THR A 153 1.29 12.82 -19.60
N ASN A 154 2.46 13.48 -19.56
CA ASN A 154 3.59 13.17 -20.41
C ASN A 154 4.16 11.78 -20.12
N PHE A 155 4.22 11.41 -18.83
CA PHE A 155 4.65 10.07 -18.42
C PHE A 155 3.71 8.98 -18.95
N ASN A 156 2.39 9.16 -18.84
CA ASN A 156 1.43 8.20 -19.38
C ASN A 156 1.45 8.13 -20.93
N LYS A 157 1.78 9.23 -21.58
CA LYS A 157 1.99 9.24 -23.05
C LYS A 157 3.23 8.42 -23.38
N GLU A 158 4.34 8.67 -22.70
CA GLU A 158 5.59 7.93 -22.90
C GLU A 158 5.42 6.42 -22.67
N LEU A 159 4.68 6.04 -21.62
CA LEU A 159 4.33 4.65 -21.36
C LEU A 159 3.58 4.02 -22.55
N ARG A 160 2.58 4.71 -23.12
CA ARG A 160 1.83 4.21 -24.27
C ARG A 160 2.72 4.06 -25.51
N ASP A 161 3.50 5.07 -25.79
CA ASP A 161 4.34 5.15 -26.97
C ASP A 161 5.50 4.12 -26.96
N THR A 162 5.86 3.62 -25.79
CA THR A 162 6.91 2.60 -25.61
C THR A 162 6.38 1.20 -25.30
N THR A 163 5.04 1.02 -25.29
CA THR A 163 4.38 -0.24 -24.89
C THR A 163 4.91 -1.44 -25.67
N GLU A 164 4.94 -1.38 -26.98
CA GLU A 164 5.34 -2.52 -27.83
C GLU A 164 6.75 -2.99 -27.52
N ILE A 165 7.73 -2.07 -27.48
CA ILE A 165 9.14 -2.40 -27.22
C ILE A 165 9.33 -3.00 -25.83
N ARG A 166 8.65 -2.43 -24.82
CA ARG A 166 8.72 -2.92 -23.43
C ARG A 166 8.12 -4.32 -23.31
N LEU A 167 6.95 -4.53 -23.90
CA LEU A 167 6.29 -5.83 -23.82
C LEU A 167 6.99 -6.90 -24.65
N GLN A 168 7.59 -6.55 -25.80
CA GLN A 168 8.41 -7.50 -26.51
C GLN A 168 9.58 -7.99 -25.65
N ARG A 169 10.24 -7.10 -24.90
CA ARG A 169 11.30 -7.50 -23.97
C ARG A 169 10.79 -8.43 -22.87
N VAL A 170 9.59 -8.18 -22.32
CA VAL A 170 8.95 -9.07 -21.35
C VAL A 170 8.73 -10.47 -21.96
N VAL A 171 8.20 -10.53 -23.18
CA VAL A 171 7.98 -11.79 -23.90
C VAL A 171 9.29 -12.55 -24.12
N ASP A 172 10.36 -11.84 -24.48
CA ASP A 172 11.69 -12.44 -24.67
C ASP A 172 12.22 -13.05 -23.36
N ILE A 173 12.03 -12.37 -22.24
CA ILE A 173 12.40 -12.87 -20.89
C ILE A 173 11.60 -14.13 -20.55
N VAL A 174 10.29 -14.11 -20.72
CA VAL A 174 9.42 -15.28 -20.43
C VAL A 174 9.82 -16.46 -21.30
N ASN A 175 9.99 -16.24 -22.61
CA ASN A 175 10.35 -17.31 -23.54
C ASN A 175 11.76 -17.85 -23.32
N SER A 176 12.67 -17.07 -22.75
CA SER A 176 14.02 -17.54 -22.40
C SER A 176 14.05 -18.55 -21.25
N LYS A 177 12.94 -18.63 -20.48
CA LYS A 177 12.83 -19.45 -19.26
C LYS A 177 11.49 -20.21 -19.22
N PRO A 178 11.25 -21.15 -20.15
CA PRO A 178 9.94 -21.78 -20.37
C PRO A 178 9.42 -22.61 -19.19
N ASN A 179 10.29 -22.99 -18.23
CA ASN A 179 9.94 -23.78 -17.06
C ASN A 179 9.82 -22.96 -15.77
N GLU A 180 9.98 -21.64 -15.83
CA GLU A 180 9.83 -20.77 -14.67
C GLU A 180 8.43 -20.14 -14.65
N PRO A 181 7.76 -20.07 -13.49
CA PRO A 181 6.52 -19.33 -13.37
C PRO A 181 6.79 -17.83 -13.35
N PHE A 182 5.94 -17.05 -14.04
CA PHE A 182 6.05 -15.60 -14.10
C PHE A 182 4.76 -14.93 -13.60
N ILE A 183 4.90 -13.82 -12.88
CA ILE A 183 3.83 -12.87 -12.61
C ILE A 183 4.22 -11.55 -13.28
N ILE A 184 3.38 -11.08 -14.20
CA ILE A 184 3.63 -9.85 -14.95
C ILE A 184 2.68 -8.77 -14.44
N TRP A 185 3.23 -7.74 -13.79
CA TRP A 185 2.46 -6.57 -13.38
C TRP A 185 2.40 -5.52 -14.48
N ILE A 186 1.19 -5.13 -14.84
CA ILE A 186 0.93 -4.13 -15.87
C ILE A 186 0.26 -2.90 -15.28
N LYS A 187 0.45 -1.75 -15.91
CA LYS A 187 -0.11 -0.48 -15.45
C LYS A 187 -1.29 -0.01 -16.31
N GLN A 188 -1.34 -0.41 -17.56
CA GLN A 188 -2.34 0.05 -18.53
C GLN A 188 -3.08 -1.13 -19.15
N ASN A 189 -4.39 -0.98 -19.40
CA ASN A 189 -5.21 -2.03 -20.02
C ASN A 189 -4.69 -2.45 -21.41
N GLN A 190 -4.14 -1.52 -22.19
CA GLN A 190 -3.53 -1.82 -23.49
C GLN A 190 -2.34 -2.80 -23.38
N GLU A 191 -1.60 -2.74 -22.28
CA GLU A 191 -0.50 -3.69 -22.04
C GLU A 191 -1.04 -5.11 -21.89
N GLY A 192 -2.15 -5.30 -21.16
CA GLY A 192 -2.81 -6.60 -21.02
C GLY A 192 -3.35 -7.14 -22.33
N GLU A 193 -3.98 -6.28 -23.14
CA GLU A 193 -4.49 -6.67 -24.45
C GLU A 193 -3.39 -7.12 -25.41
N LEU A 194 -2.23 -6.44 -25.37
CA LEU A 194 -1.09 -6.81 -26.21
C LEU A 194 -0.41 -8.08 -25.69
N LEU A 195 -0.23 -8.21 -24.37
CA LEU A 195 0.34 -9.43 -23.77
C LEU A 195 -0.47 -10.68 -24.08
N ARG A 196 -1.80 -10.61 -24.05
CA ARG A 196 -2.67 -11.74 -24.44
C ARG A 196 -2.46 -12.20 -25.88
N LYS A 197 -2.08 -11.29 -26.76
CA LYS A 197 -1.75 -11.64 -28.15
C LYS A 197 -0.37 -12.27 -28.29
N LEU A 198 0.60 -11.81 -27.47
CA LEU A 198 1.98 -12.25 -27.53
C LEU A 198 2.26 -13.50 -26.68
N LEU A 199 1.49 -13.69 -25.60
CA LEU A 199 1.54 -14.82 -24.66
C LEU A 199 0.13 -15.39 -24.50
N PRO A 200 -0.41 -16.15 -25.45
CA PRO A 200 -1.80 -16.64 -25.41
C PRO A 200 -2.12 -17.56 -24.22
N GLU A 201 -1.12 -18.21 -23.64
CA GLU A 201 -1.19 -19.06 -22.46
C GLU A 201 -1.30 -18.28 -21.13
N ALA A 202 -0.99 -16.98 -21.14
CA ALA A 202 -1.03 -16.16 -19.93
C ALA A 202 -2.47 -15.84 -19.54
N ILE A 203 -2.75 -15.97 -18.24
CA ILE A 203 -4.05 -15.63 -17.65
C ILE A 203 -4.00 -14.18 -17.16
N GLU A 204 -4.89 -13.33 -17.68
CA GLU A 204 -5.03 -11.96 -17.19
C GLU A 204 -6.06 -11.91 -16.06
N VAL A 205 -5.73 -11.25 -14.96
CA VAL A 205 -6.64 -10.98 -13.84
C VAL A 205 -6.80 -9.47 -13.67
N LYS A 206 -8.03 -8.98 -13.69
CA LYS A 206 -8.37 -7.56 -13.52
C LYS A 206 -9.14 -7.31 -12.23
N GLY A 207 -9.03 -6.10 -11.69
CA GLY A 207 -9.81 -5.68 -10.53
C GLY A 207 -11.32 -5.75 -10.76
N SER A 208 -11.76 -5.58 -12.03
CA SER A 208 -13.17 -5.68 -12.44
C SER A 208 -13.71 -7.10 -12.60
N ASP A 209 -12.84 -8.11 -12.56
CA ASP A 209 -13.27 -9.50 -12.71
C ASP A 209 -14.06 -9.97 -11.48
N SER A 210 -14.96 -10.92 -11.67
CA SER A 210 -15.75 -11.49 -10.57
C SER A 210 -14.85 -12.24 -9.58
N ASP A 211 -15.25 -12.29 -8.31
CA ASP A 211 -14.47 -13.00 -7.28
C ASP A 211 -14.37 -14.51 -7.53
N SER A 212 -15.30 -15.07 -8.31
CA SER A 212 -15.22 -16.47 -8.74
C SER A 212 -14.12 -16.74 -9.78
N TRP A 213 -13.58 -15.69 -10.40
CA TRP A 213 -12.49 -15.77 -11.37
C TRP A 213 -11.12 -15.46 -10.76
N LYS A 214 -11.10 -14.68 -9.70
CA LYS A 214 -9.88 -14.32 -8.94
C LYS A 214 -9.48 -15.45 -7.99
#